data_507b4d6bd8eb112707371bfc3868524d
#
_entry.id   507b4d6bd8eb112707371bfc3868524d
#
_cell.length_a   1.000
_cell.length_b   1.000
_cell.length_c   1.000
_cell.angle_alpha   90.00
_cell.angle_beta   90.00
_cell.angle_gamma   90.00
#
_symmetry.space_group_name_H-M   'P 1'
#
loop_
_entity.id
_entity.type
_entity.pdbx_description
1 polymer ?
#
loop_
_entity_poly.entity_id
_entity_poly.type
_entity_poly.pdbx_seq_one_letter_code
_entity_poly.pdbx_strand_id
1 'polypeptide(L)' 'MLNYVNSVSCTTSENKKEFIFTFRQIHPVIGSDGIIKENAEELVSEIVMNEELALALKAILDKSLSNESIVQ' A
#
# COMPACT_ATOMS: atom_id res chain seq x y z
N MET A 1 -1.94 3.45 16.60
CA MET A 1 -1.18 4.49 15.89
C MET A 1 -1.44 4.39 14.39
N LEU A 2 -1.64 5.53 13.74
CA LEU A 2 -1.83 5.56 12.30
C LEU A 2 -0.47 5.66 11.61
N ASN A 3 -0.30 4.86 10.57
CA ASN A 3 0.91 4.89 9.75
C ASN A 3 0.57 5.36 8.34
N TYR A 4 1.38 6.26 7.83
CA TYR A 4 1.24 6.72 6.46
C TYR A 4 2.05 5.84 5.53
N VAL A 5 1.42 5.39 4.45
CA VAL A 5 2.13 4.64 3.40
C VAL A 5 1.72 5.21 2.05
N ASN A 6 2.66 5.21 1.13
CA ASN A 6 2.41 5.71 -0.22
C ASN A 6 2.84 4.72 -1.29
N SER A 7 3.18 3.51 -0.90
CA SER A 7 3.52 2.46 -1.83
C SER A 7 3.03 1.12 -1.31
N VAL A 8 2.49 0.31 -2.20
CA VAL A 8 2.02 -1.02 -1.86
C VAL A 8 2.38 -1.97 -2.99
N SER A 9 2.79 -3.17 -2.61
CA SER A 9 2.97 -4.25 -3.56
C SER A 9 2.27 -5.49 -3.02
N CYS A 10 1.89 -6.38 -3.92
CA CYS A 10 1.20 -7.59 -3.56
C CYS A 10 1.88 -8.79 -4.22
N THR A 11 2.13 -9.82 -3.44
CA THR A 11 2.68 -11.07 -3.92
C THR A 11 1.70 -12.18 -3.54
N THR A 12 1.46 -13.11 -4.44
CA THR A 12 0.56 -14.21 -4.17
C THR A 12 1.36 -15.50 -3.99
N SER A 13 0.84 -16.41 -3.17
CA SER A 13 1.42 -17.73 -3.03
C SER A 13 1.18 -18.55 -4.31
N GLU A 14 1.92 -19.64 -4.48
CA GLU A 14 1.79 -20.48 -5.67
C GLU A 14 0.37 -20.99 -5.88
N ASN A 15 -0.33 -21.31 -4.80
CA ASN A 15 -1.70 -21.80 -4.90
C ASN A 15 -2.73 -20.67 -4.98
N LYS A 16 -2.28 -19.43 -4.96
CA LYS A 16 -3.14 -18.23 -5.03
C LYS A 16 -4.17 -18.14 -3.92
N LYS A 17 -3.89 -18.73 -2.78
CA LYS A 17 -4.79 -18.68 -1.64
C LYS A 17 -4.39 -17.67 -0.59
N GLU A 18 -3.15 -17.20 -0.67
CA GLU A 18 -2.64 -16.23 0.28
C GLU A 18 -2.04 -15.06 -0.48
N PHE A 19 -2.25 -13.88 0.05
CA PHE A 19 -1.76 -12.64 -0.55
C PHE A 19 -0.94 -11.91 0.48
N ILE A 20 0.25 -11.51 0.09
CA ILE A 20 1.15 -10.78 0.96
C ILE A 20 1.20 -9.34 0.46
N PHE A 21 0.73 -8.43 1.28
CA PHE A 21 0.76 -6.99 0.97
C PHE A 21 1.92 -6.36 1.71
N THR A 22 2.77 -5.68 0.98
CA THR A 22 3.91 -4.99 1.55
C THR A 22 3.69 -3.50 1.40
N PHE A 23 3.64 -2.80 2.53
CA PHE A 23 3.40 -1.37 2.57
C PHE A 23 4.68 -0.63 2.89
N ARG A 24 5.00 0.37 2.09
CA ARG A 24 6.22 1.14 2.25
C ARG A 24 5.92 2.63 2.22
N GLN A 25 6.83 3.38 2.76
CA GLN A 25 6.84 4.82 2.63
C GLN A 25 8.06 5.20 1.80
N ILE A 26 7.82 5.90 0.71
CA ILE A 26 8.89 6.35 -0.17
C ILE A 26 9.03 7.85 0.04
N HIS A 27 10.25 8.30 0.30
CA HIS A 27 10.52 9.72 0.48
C HIS A 27 11.86 10.08 -0.19
N PRO A 28 12.00 11.33 -0.61
CA PRO A 28 13.24 11.77 -1.26
C PRO A 28 14.36 11.94 -0.25
N VAL A 29 15.57 11.64 -0.71
CA VAL A 29 16.79 11.92 0.05
C VAL A 29 17.42 13.13 -0.59
N ILE A 30 17.53 14.22 0.17
CA ILE A 30 18.04 15.48 -0.33
C ILE A 30 19.51 15.62 0.06
N GLY A 31 20.35 15.89 -0.92
CA GLY A 31 21.76 16.12 -0.67
C GLY A 31 22.03 17.48 -0.04
N SER A 32 23.27 17.69 0.37
CA SER A 32 23.67 18.94 1.02
C SER A 32 23.51 20.16 0.10
N ASP A 33 23.43 19.94 -1.20
CA ASP A 33 23.22 21.02 -2.17
C ASP A 33 21.73 21.31 -2.41
N GLY A 34 20.84 20.65 -1.70
CA GLY A 34 19.41 20.85 -1.84
C GLY A 34 18.77 20.09 -3.00
N ILE A 35 19.53 19.27 -3.68
CA ILE A 35 19.04 18.50 -4.83
C ILE A 35 18.67 17.10 -4.40
N ILE A 36 17.55 16.60 -4.92
CA ILE A 36 17.13 15.23 -4.64
C ILE A 36 18.09 14.26 -5.32
N LYS A 37 18.74 13.42 -4.53
CA LYS A 37 19.72 12.46 -5.03
C LYS A 37 19.10 11.11 -5.36
N GLU A 38 18.15 10.68 -4.54
CA GLU A 38 17.50 9.39 -4.69
C GLU A 38 16.24 9.36 -3.87
N ASN A 39 15.47 8.28 -4.01
CA ASN A 39 14.32 8.04 -3.17
C ASN A 39 14.68 6.90 -2.20
N ALA A 40 14.38 7.11 -0.93
CA ALA A 40 14.56 6.08 0.08
C ALA A 40 13.23 5.37 0.32
N GLU A 41 13.30 4.07 0.51
CA GLU A 41 12.12 3.27 0.82
C GLU A 41 12.22 2.76 2.25
N GLU A 42 11.11 2.83 2.95
CA GLU A 42 11.05 2.37 4.32
C GLU A 42 9.89 1.40 4.44
N LEU A 43 10.17 0.19 4.91
CA LEU A 43 9.14 -0.81 5.13
C LEU A 43 8.31 -0.39 6.33
N VAL A 44 7.01 -0.28 6.15
CA VAL A 44 6.11 0.07 7.22
C VAL A 44 5.43 -1.16 7.78
N SER A 45 4.90 -2.03 6.93
CA SER A 45 4.17 -3.20 7.38
C SER A 45 4.04 -4.24 6.28
N GLU A 46 3.97 -5.49 6.68
CA GLU A 46 3.63 -6.58 5.77
C GLU A 46 2.43 -7.30 6.36
N ILE A 47 1.45 -7.59 5.51
CA ILE A 47 0.21 -8.22 5.95
C ILE A 47 -0.09 -9.38 5.02
N VAL A 48 -0.37 -10.54 5.63
CA VAL A 48 -0.77 -11.72 4.87
C VAL A 48 -2.27 -11.90 5.08
N MET A 49 -3.00 -12.12 3.99
CA MET A 49 -4.42 -12.38 4.08
C MET A 49 -4.83 -13.46 3.10
N ASN A 50 -5.94 -14.14 3.41
CA ASN A 50 -6.46 -15.14 2.50
C ASN A 50 -7.29 -14.48 1.40
N GLU A 51 -7.67 -15.28 0.40
CA GLU A 51 -8.41 -14.76 -0.74
C GLU A 51 -9.74 -14.12 -0.33
N GLU A 52 -10.43 -14.75 0.59
CA GLU A 52 -11.73 -14.23 1.04
C GLU A 52 -11.62 -12.82 1.62
N LEU A 53 -10.62 -12.61 2.45
CA LEU A 53 -10.39 -11.29 3.05
C LEU A 53 -9.93 -10.29 2.00
N ALA A 54 -9.09 -10.72 1.07
CA ALA A 54 -8.63 -9.83 -0.01
C ALA A 54 -9.81 -9.35 -0.86
N LEU A 55 -10.75 -10.24 -1.17
CA LEU A 55 -11.94 -9.86 -1.92
C LEU A 55 -12.84 -8.92 -1.13
N ALA A 56 -12.95 -9.13 0.16
CA ALA A 56 -13.71 -8.23 1.03
C ALA A 56 -13.09 -6.83 1.06
N LEU A 57 -11.77 -6.77 1.15
CA LEU A 57 -11.06 -5.50 1.14
C LEU A 57 -11.28 -4.76 -0.17
N LYS A 58 -11.21 -5.48 -1.29
CA LYS A 58 -11.46 -4.88 -2.59
C LYS A 58 -12.87 -4.27 -2.65
N ALA A 59 -13.87 -5.01 -2.17
CA ALA A 59 -15.24 -4.51 -2.18
C ALA A 59 -15.40 -3.26 -1.31
N ILE A 60 -14.76 -3.24 -0.15
CA ILE A 60 -14.82 -2.08 0.74
C ILE A 60 -14.18 -0.85 0.09
N LEU A 61 -13.03 -1.03 -0.54
CA LEU A 61 -12.35 0.06 -1.22
C LEU A 61 -13.16 0.59 -2.39
N ASP A 62 -13.74 -0.31 -3.19
CA ASP A 62 -14.57 0.09 -4.31
C ASP A 62 -15.76 0.92 -3.86
N LYS A 63 -16.41 0.50 -2.79
CA LYS A 63 -17.54 1.21 -2.23
C LYS A 63 -17.15 2.58 -1.67
N SER A 64 -16.07 2.62 -0.93
CA SER A 64 -15.59 3.87 -0.34
C SER A 64 -15.21 4.89 -1.39
N LEU A 65 -14.52 4.45 -2.44
CA LEU A 65 -14.11 5.34 -3.51
C LEU A 65 -15.29 5.83 -4.32
N SER A 66 -16.29 4.98 -4.56
CA SER A 66 -17.51 5.38 -5.24
C SER A 66 -18.29 6.42 -4.43
N ASN A 67 -18.42 6.19 -3.13
CA ASN A 67 -19.11 7.14 -2.27
C ASN A 67 -18.41 8.49 -2.24
N GLU A 68 -17.09 8.46 -2.22
CA GLU A 68 -16.31 9.68 -2.26
C GLU A 68 -16.54 10.46 -3.54
N SER A 69 -16.65 9.77 -4.66
CA SER A 69 -16.95 10.39 -5.93
C SER A 69 -18.32 11.06 -5.94
N ILE A 70 -19.28 10.44 -5.27
CA ILE A 70 -20.66 10.93 -5.24
C ILE A 70 -20.80 12.18 -4.38
N VAL A 71 -20.05 12.27 -3.32
CA VAL A 71 -20.14 13.36 -2.36
C VAL A 71 -19.65 14.69 -2.92
N GLN A 72 -18.88 14.64 -3.96
CA GLN A 72 -18.43 15.84 -4.61
C GLN A 72 -19.56 16.49 -5.41
#